data_024a9f30447092d9341e4af7f846af59
#
_entry.id   024a9f30447092d9341e4af7f846af59
#
_cell.length_a   1.000
_cell.length_b   1.000
_cell.length_c   1.000
_cell.angle_alpha   90.00
_cell.angle_beta   90.00
_cell.angle_gamma   90.00
#
_symmetry.space_group_name_H-M   'P 1'
#
loop_
_entity.id
_entity.type
_entity.pdbx_description
1 polymer ?
#
loop_
_entity_poly.entity_id
_entity_poly.type
_entity_poly.pdbx_seq_one_letter_code
_entity_poly.pdbx_strand_id
1 'polypeptide(L)'
;MEQTLKIYFTSDVHGYFYPTTYGDLKRKDLGLFSFARDFKKDENTLVIDGGDILQGSAFAYYCRQKSGSPQAIADIMNDCGYDYYTLGNHDFNYGMDYQNAYIEAHHGACVCQNVVDEAGRACHPYVIHTLGNGL
;
A
#
# COMPACT_ATOMS: atom_id res chain seq x y z
N MET A 1 8.56 32.58 -3.29
CA MET A 1 9.49 31.47 -2.97
C MET A 1 8.91 30.22 -3.64
N GLU A 2 9.72 29.44 -4.31
CA GLU A 2 9.31 28.17 -4.90
C GLU A 2 9.19 27.14 -3.77
N GLN A 3 8.06 26.43 -3.70
CA GLN A 3 7.84 25.37 -2.74
C GLN A 3 7.74 24.05 -3.49
N THR A 4 8.37 23.01 -3.00
CA THR A 4 8.42 21.70 -3.66
C THR A 4 7.70 20.65 -2.81
N LEU A 5 6.82 19.90 -3.44
CA LEU A 5 6.26 18.65 -2.93
C LEU A 5 6.84 17.49 -3.75
N LYS A 6 7.34 16.48 -3.07
CA LYS A 6 7.79 15.23 -3.68
C LYS A 6 6.75 14.14 -3.42
N ILE A 7 6.36 13.40 -4.44
CA ILE A 7 5.43 12.28 -4.30
C ILE A 7 6.07 11.04 -4.93
N TYR A 8 6.14 9.97 -4.14
CA TYR A 8 6.35 8.60 -4.63
C TYR A 8 4.98 7.93 -4.69
N PHE A 9 4.67 7.38 -5.85
CA PHE A 9 3.38 6.75 -6.08
C PHE A 9 3.57 5.34 -6.65
N THR A 10 2.87 4.37 -6.06
CA THR A 10 2.74 3.01 -6.56
C THR A 10 1.27 2.66 -6.74
N SER A 11 0.98 1.67 -7.55
CA SER A 11 -0.36 1.12 -7.74
C SER A 11 -0.25 -0.29 -8.29
N ASP A 12 -1.24 -1.13 -8.04
CA ASP A 12 -1.34 -2.46 -8.65
C ASP A 12 -0.10 -3.34 -8.43
N VAL A 13 0.50 -3.26 -7.23
CA VAL A 13 1.68 -4.07 -6.87
C VAL A 13 1.33 -5.55 -6.72
N HIS A 14 0.07 -5.86 -6.37
CA HIS A 14 -0.45 -7.22 -6.29
C HIS A 14 0.39 -8.19 -5.43
N GLY A 15 1.08 -7.66 -4.40
CA GLY A 15 1.96 -8.43 -3.53
C GLY A 15 3.27 -8.88 -4.19
N TYR A 16 3.65 -8.33 -5.34
CA TYR A 16 4.95 -8.56 -5.98
C TYR A 16 6.00 -7.63 -5.36
N PHE A 17 6.57 -8.05 -4.23
CA PHE A 17 7.53 -7.26 -3.47
C PHE A 17 8.98 -7.48 -3.91
N TYR A 18 9.36 -8.74 -4.17
CA TYR A 18 10.73 -9.15 -4.39
C TYR A 18 11.22 -8.85 -5.81
N PRO A 19 12.51 -8.49 -5.99
CA PRO A 19 13.11 -8.21 -7.29
C PRO A 19 13.50 -9.49 -8.05
N THR A 20 12.62 -10.49 -8.02
CA THR A 20 12.82 -11.79 -8.68
C THR A 20 11.51 -12.29 -9.26
N THR A 21 11.58 -13.20 -10.20
CA THR A 21 10.41 -13.98 -10.63
C THR A 21 10.37 -15.32 -9.90
N TYR A 22 9.22 -15.97 -9.87
CA TYR A 22 9.11 -17.32 -9.31
C TYR A 22 9.83 -18.40 -10.16
N GLY A 23 10.17 -18.07 -11.41
CA GLY A 23 10.83 -18.99 -12.34
C GLY A 23 12.35 -18.98 -12.25
N ASP A 24 12.96 -17.93 -11.70
CA ASP A 24 14.38 -17.85 -11.46
C ASP A 24 14.67 -16.94 -10.26
N LEU A 25 15.81 -17.19 -9.60
CA LEU A 25 16.25 -16.41 -8.43
C LEU A 25 17.17 -15.24 -8.80
N LYS A 26 17.34 -14.95 -10.09
CA LYS A 26 18.17 -13.83 -10.52
C LYS A 26 17.46 -12.52 -10.20
N ARG A 27 18.23 -11.59 -9.63
CA ARG A 27 17.74 -10.23 -9.36
C ARG A 27 17.40 -9.52 -10.67
N LYS A 28 16.23 -8.88 -10.68
CA LYS A 28 15.70 -8.09 -11.80
C LYS A 28 15.19 -6.75 -11.28
N ASP A 29 15.07 -5.76 -12.16
CA ASP A 29 14.45 -4.47 -11.82
C ASP A 29 12.91 -4.61 -11.91
N LEU A 30 12.34 -5.32 -10.93
CA LEU A 30 10.91 -5.54 -10.76
C LEU A 30 10.58 -5.72 -9.28
N GLY A 31 9.29 -5.68 -8.96
CA GLY A 31 8.80 -5.76 -7.59
C GLY A 31 8.98 -4.47 -6.81
N LEU A 32 8.18 -4.30 -5.76
CA LEU A 32 8.16 -3.08 -4.96
C LEU A 32 9.54 -2.73 -4.39
N PHE A 33 10.31 -3.71 -3.91
CA PHE A 33 11.61 -3.45 -3.27
C PHE A 33 12.66 -2.86 -4.23
N SER A 34 12.54 -3.08 -5.55
CA SER A 34 13.41 -2.44 -6.52
C SER A 34 13.15 -0.94 -6.62
N PHE A 35 11.94 -0.50 -6.34
CA PHE A 35 11.50 0.89 -6.40
C PHE A 35 11.59 1.57 -5.03
N ALA A 36 11.07 0.93 -3.97
CA ALA A 36 11.01 1.50 -2.63
C ALA A 36 12.37 1.82 -2.00
N ARG A 37 13.44 1.10 -2.39
CA ARG A 37 14.81 1.41 -1.97
C ARG A 37 15.26 2.84 -2.31
N ASP A 38 14.63 3.46 -3.31
CA ASP A 38 14.96 4.79 -3.78
C ASP A 38 14.07 5.88 -3.16
N PHE A 39 13.15 5.51 -2.27
CA PHE A 39 12.33 6.46 -1.52
C PHE A 39 13.23 7.27 -0.57
N LYS A 40 13.35 8.55 -0.86
CA LYS A 40 14.07 9.52 -0.02
C LYS A 40 13.04 10.44 0.62
N LYS A 41 12.49 9.97 1.74
CA LYS A 41 11.44 10.66 2.48
C LYS A 41 12.02 11.78 3.31
N ASP A 42 11.44 12.95 3.22
CA ASP A 42 11.66 14.12 4.05
C ASP A 42 10.31 14.73 4.43
N GLU A 43 10.31 15.84 5.15
CA GLU A 43 9.09 16.51 5.62
C GLU A 43 8.20 17.08 4.51
N ASN A 44 8.68 17.11 3.27
CA ASN A 44 7.96 17.58 2.09
C ASN A 44 7.71 16.44 1.09
N THR A 45 7.75 15.19 1.56
CA THR A 45 7.60 14.01 0.74
C THR A 45 6.39 13.20 1.18
N LEU A 46 5.56 12.78 0.24
CA LEU A 46 4.48 11.81 0.43
C LEU A 46 4.79 10.52 -0.32
N VAL A 47 4.48 9.39 0.31
CA VAL A 47 4.51 8.06 -0.29
C VAL A 47 3.08 7.52 -0.31
N ILE A 48 2.54 7.25 -1.48
CA ILE A 48 1.12 6.94 -1.69
C ILE A 48 0.97 5.66 -2.50
N ASP A 49 0.03 4.81 -2.12
CA ASP A 49 -0.34 3.61 -2.86
C ASP A 49 -1.75 3.69 -3.44
N GLY A 50 -1.91 3.32 -4.70
CA GLY A 50 -3.16 3.32 -5.45
C GLY A 50 -4.04 2.08 -5.25
N GLY A 51 -3.64 1.14 -4.38
CA GLY A 51 -4.40 -0.08 -4.09
C GLY A 51 -4.01 -1.28 -4.95
N ASP A 52 -4.80 -2.34 -4.84
CA ASP A 52 -4.56 -3.66 -5.43
C ASP A 52 -3.25 -4.29 -4.93
N ILE A 53 -3.12 -4.39 -3.61
CA ILE A 53 -1.93 -4.94 -2.94
C ILE A 53 -2.14 -6.37 -2.43
N LEU A 54 -3.36 -6.72 -2.00
CA LEU A 54 -3.62 -7.92 -1.20
C LEU A 54 -3.68 -9.23 -2.00
N GLN A 55 -3.87 -9.16 -3.32
CA GLN A 55 -4.10 -10.36 -4.14
C GLN A 55 -3.30 -10.29 -5.44
N GLY A 56 -2.73 -11.43 -5.88
CA GLY A 56 -2.07 -11.59 -7.19
C GLY A 56 -0.81 -12.44 -7.12
N SER A 57 0.17 -12.11 -6.27
CA SER A 57 1.41 -12.86 -6.16
C SER A 57 1.26 -14.18 -5.38
N ALA A 58 2.22 -15.09 -5.56
CA ALA A 58 2.28 -16.31 -4.74
C ALA A 58 2.51 -15.98 -3.25
N PHE A 59 3.20 -14.89 -2.95
CA PHE A 59 3.39 -14.44 -1.57
C PHE A 59 2.06 -13.97 -0.95
N ALA A 60 1.29 -13.13 -1.64
CA ALA A 60 -0.02 -12.69 -1.17
C ALA A 60 -0.98 -13.88 -1.00
N TYR A 61 -0.97 -14.82 -1.95
CA TYR A 61 -1.73 -16.06 -1.83
C TYR A 61 -1.30 -16.90 -0.61
N TYR A 62 0.00 -17.02 -0.36
CA TYR A 62 0.53 -17.72 0.82
C TYR A 62 0.06 -17.06 2.13
N CYS A 63 0.13 -15.74 2.23
CA CYS A 63 -0.36 -14.99 3.39
C CYS A 63 -1.84 -15.31 3.66
N ARG A 64 -2.67 -15.33 2.62
CA ARG A 64 -4.09 -15.67 2.77
C ARG A 64 -4.32 -17.12 3.15
N GLN A 65 -3.66 -18.08 2.47
CA GLN A 65 -3.96 -19.52 2.60
C GLN A 65 -3.30 -20.19 3.81
N LYS A 66 -2.12 -19.74 4.22
CA LYS A 66 -1.32 -20.39 5.27
C LYS A 66 -1.33 -19.62 6.58
N SER A 67 -1.12 -18.30 6.56
CA SER A 67 -1.18 -17.51 7.78
C SER A 67 -2.61 -17.05 8.10
N GLY A 68 -3.48 -16.93 7.12
CA GLY A 68 -4.83 -16.39 7.28
C GLY A 68 -4.84 -14.89 7.62
N SER A 69 -3.69 -14.21 7.55
CA SER A 69 -3.51 -12.82 7.97
C SER A 69 -2.75 -12.01 6.92
N PRO A 70 -3.13 -10.75 6.65
CA PRO A 70 -2.40 -9.83 5.80
C PRO A 70 -1.23 -9.14 6.51
N GLN A 71 -0.94 -9.48 7.77
CA GLN A 71 0.05 -8.78 8.61
C GLN A 71 1.40 -8.60 7.91
N ALA A 72 1.94 -9.66 7.29
CA ALA A 72 3.23 -9.58 6.60
C ALA A 72 3.21 -8.62 5.40
N ILE A 73 2.07 -8.46 4.73
CA ILE A 73 1.90 -7.47 3.67
C ILE A 73 1.88 -6.07 4.26
N ALA A 74 1.10 -5.86 5.34
CA ALA A 74 1.05 -4.58 6.03
C ALA A 74 2.42 -4.17 6.60
N ASP A 75 3.18 -5.10 7.19
CA ASP A 75 4.52 -4.84 7.71
C ASP A 75 5.47 -4.36 6.59
N ILE A 76 5.43 -4.99 5.41
CA ILE A 76 6.23 -4.55 4.25
C ILE A 76 5.85 -3.12 3.83
N MET A 77 4.56 -2.82 3.75
CA MET A 77 4.10 -1.47 3.37
C MET A 77 4.48 -0.43 4.43
N ASN A 78 4.40 -0.78 5.71
CA ASN A 78 4.84 0.06 6.82
C ASN A 78 6.35 0.34 6.76
N ASP A 79 7.16 -0.68 6.50
CA ASP A 79 8.63 -0.54 6.36
C ASP A 79 9.00 0.31 5.13
N CYS A 80 8.20 0.28 4.06
CA CYS A 80 8.36 1.16 2.91
C CYS A 80 7.92 2.61 3.18
N GLY A 81 7.24 2.87 4.29
CA GLY A 81 6.90 4.21 4.77
C GLY A 81 5.76 4.90 4.04
N TYR A 82 4.76 4.15 3.61
CA TYR A 82 3.56 4.72 2.98
C TYR A 82 2.77 5.58 3.98
N ASP A 83 2.40 6.79 3.54
CA ASP A 83 1.59 7.73 4.31
C ASP A 83 0.10 7.50 4.08
N TYR A 84 -0.26 7.27 2.83
CA TYR A 84 -1.64 7.10 2.39
C TYR A 84 -1.76 5.96 1.39
N TYR A 85 -2.92 5.33 1.39
CA TYR A 85 -3.28 4.34 0.40
C TYR A 85 -4.78 4.35 0.16
N THR A 86 -5.20 3.75 -0.95
CA THR A 86 -6.60 3.47 -1.22
C THR A 86 -6.82 1.97 -1.42
N LEU A 87 -8.05 1.57 -1.66
CA LEU A 87 -8.42 0.18 -1.92
C LEU A 87 -8.73 0.00 -3.40
N GLY A 88 -8.07 -0.96 -4.04
CA GLY A 88 -8.39 -1.41 -5.37
C GLY A 88 -9.42 -2.53 -5.36
N ASN A 89 -9.86 -2.96 -6.53
CA ASN A 89 -10.91 -3.98 -6.63
C ASN A 89 -10.45 -5.37 -6.15
N HIS A 90 -9.17 -5.69 -6.30
CA HIS A 90 -8.61 -6.97 -5.84
C HIS A 90 -8.39 -7.04 -4.33
N ASP A 91 -8.38 -5.92 -3.62
CA ASP A 91 -8.25 -5.91 -2.16
C ASP A 91 -9.48 -6.48 -1.45
N PHE A 92 -10.59 -6.63 -2.16
CA PHE A 92 -11.83 -7.27 -1.67
C PHE A 92 -11.90 -8.79 -1.92
N ASN A 93 -11.02 -9.36 -2.73
CA ASN A 93 -11.12 -10.74 -3.20
C ASN A 93 -11.01 -11.79 -2.09
N TYR A 94 -10.37 -11.47 -0.98
CA TYR A 94 -10.22 -12.36 0.16
C TYR A 94 -11.22 -12.08 1.29
N GLY A 95 -12.21 -11.22 1.04
CA GLY A 95 -13.30 -10.87 1.95
C GLY A 95 -12.97 -9.73 2.90
N MET A 96 -14.02 -9.16 3.47
CA MET A 96 -13.95 -7.94 4.30
C MET A 96 -13.10 -8.11 5.56
N ASP A 97 -13.16 -9.28 6.21
CA ASP A 97 -12.38 -9.52 7.43
C ASP A 97 -10.87 -9.43 7.16
N TYR A 98 -10.42 -9.98 6.04
CA TYR A 98 -9.02 -9.94 5.64
C TYR A 98 -8.58 -8.52 5.27
N GLN A 99 -9.43 -7.81 4.54
CA GLN A 99 -9.20 -6.40 4.18
C GLN A 99 -9.17 -5.50 5.42
N ASN A 100 -10.14 -5.64 6.34
CA ASN A 100 -10.17 -4.86 7.58
C ASN A 100 -8.94 -5.12 8.44
N ALA A 101 -8.48 -6.37 8.53
CA ALA A 101 -7.25 -6.70 9.23
C ALA A 101 -6.02 -6.03 8.60
N TYR A 102 -5.99 -5.86 7.27
CA TYR A 102 -4.94 -5.09 6.60
C TYR A 102 -5.01 -3.61 6.96
N ILE A 103 -6.21 -3.01 6.92
CA ILE A 103 -6.42 -1.59 7.27
C ILE A 103 -5.97 -1.33 8.72
N GLU A 104 -6.31 -2.22 9.65
CA GLU A 104 -5.92 -2.11 11.06
C GLU A 104 -4.41 -2.26 11.29
N ALA A 105 -3.73 -3.09 10.49
CA ALA A 105 -2.30 -3.34 10.61
C ALA A 105 -1.43 -2.30 9.88
N HIS A 106 -1.99 -1.56 8.91
CA HIS A 106 -1.27 -0.58 8.12
C HIS A 106 -1.16 0.76 8.86
N HIS A 107 0.06 1.33 8.93
CA HIS A 107 0.30 2.60 9.64
C HIS A 107 -0.13 3.84 8.86
N GLY A 108 -0.11 3.79 7.52
CA GLY A 108 -0.63 4.84 6.66
C GLY A 108 -2.15 4.91 6.72
N ALA A 109 -2.73 6.05 6.36
CA ALA A 109 -4.17 6.22 6.36
C ALA A 109 -4.81 5.70 5.05
N CYS A 110 -5.85 4.87 5.20
CA CYS A 110 -6.69 4.46 4.07
C CYS A 110 -7.59 5.63 3.67
N VAL A 111 -7.47 6.14 2.45
CA VAL A 111 -8.30 7.22 1.91
C VAL A 111 -9.14 6.65 0.76
N CYS A 112 -10.42 6.39 1.04
CA CYS A 112 -11.32 5.74 0.08
C CYS A 112 -12.75 6.27 0.25
N GLN A 113 -13.15 7.22 -0.58
CA GLN A 113 -14.46 7.87 -0.47
C GLN A 113 -15.58 7.09 -1.18
N ASN A 114 -15.27 6.36 -2.21
CA ASN A 114 -16.24 5.67 -3.06
C ASN A 114 -16.61 4.26 -2.56
N VAL A 115 -15.97 3.78 -1.51
CA VAL A 115 -16.33 2.55 -0.81
C VAL A 115 -16.92 2.93 0.54
N VAL A 116 -18.15 2.52 0.78
CA VAL A 116 -18.89 2.85 1.99
C VAL A 116 -19.44 1.59 2.64
N ASP A 117 -19.61 1.63 3.97
CA ASP A 117 -20.29 0.57 4.70
C ASP A 117 -21.81 0.62 4.49
N GLU A 118 -22.54 -0.30 5.11
CA GLU A 118 -24.01 -0.37 5.02
C GLU A 118 -24.71 0.90 5.56
N ALA A 119 -24.05 1.68 6.39
CA ALA A 119 -24.54 2.96 6.90
C ALA A 119 -24.15 4.16 6.01
N GLY A 120 -23.50 3.92 4.87
CA GLY A 120 -23.06 4.95 3.94
C GLY A 120 -21.81 5.73 4.39
N ARG A 121 -21.03 5.19 5.32
CA ARG A 121 -19.80 5.83 5.82
C ARG A 121 -18.60 5.37 5.04
N ALA A 122 -17.85 6.32 4.47
CA ALA A 122 -16.60 6.05 3.77
C ALA A 122 -15.45 5.81 4.75
N CYS A 123 -14.48 5.01 4.31
CA CYS A 123 -13.21 4.84 5.00
C CYS A 123 -12.34 6.08 4.72
N HIS A 124 -12.29 7.03 5.63
CA HIS A 124 -11.53 8.29 5.49
C HIS A 124 -11.73 8.97 4.13
N PRO A 125 -12.81 9.74 3.93
CA PRO A 125 -13.17 10.29 2.62
C PRO A 125 -12.14 11.25 2.05
N TYR A 126 -11.40 11.95 2.91
CA TYR A 126 -10.28 12.82 2.55
C TYR A 126 -9.35 13.07 3.73
N VAL A 127 -8.13 13.50 3.45
CA VAL A 127 -7.16 13.96 4.44
C VAL A 127 -6.60 15.30 3.99
N ILE A 128 -6.47 16.24 4.92
CA ILE A 128 -5.69 17.46 4.72
C ILE A 128 -4.34 17.24 5.37
N HIS A 129 -3.29 17.25 4.55
CA HIS A 129 -1.91 17.07 5.01
C HIS A 129 -1.16 18.40 4.92
N THR A 130 -0.47 18.76 5.98
CA THR A 130 0.41 19.95 5.99
C THR A 130 1.85 19.48 5.93
N LEU A 131 2.56 19.89 4.89
CA LEU A 131 3.99 19.59 4.72
C LEU A 131 4.87 20.47 5.63
N GLY A 132 6.12 20.07 5.82
CA GLY A 132 7.09 20.84 6.62
C GLY A 132 7.35 22.25 6.10
N ASN A 133 7.18 22.48 4.80
CA ASN A 133 7.28 23.80 4.16
C ASN A 133 5.98 24.62 4.22
N GLY A 134 4.92 24.12 4.86
CA GLY A 134 3.65 24.81 5.08
C GLY A 134 2.65 24.70 3.91
N LEU A 135 2.91 23.85 2.90
CA LEU A 135 1.94 23.50 1.87
C LEU A 135 0.86 22.55 2.42
#